data_4b1b11f3cd504d1aceaf5149f709ec1c
#
_entry.id   4b1b11f3cd504d1aceaf5149f709ec1c
#
_cell.length_a   1.000
_cell.length_b   1.000
_cell.length_c   1.000
_cell.angle_alpha   90.00
_cell.angle_beta   90.00
_cell.angle_gamma   90.00
#
_symmetry.space_group_name_H-M   'P 1'
#
loop_
_entity.id
_entity.type
_entity.pdbx_description
1 polymer ?
#
loop_
_entity_poly.entity_id
_entity_poly.type
_entity_poly.pdbx_seq_one_letter_code
_entity_poly.pdbx_strand_id
1 'polypeptide(L)'
;MSACQGSSAASDAPQSFDGATATVTRGDLVGETTVQGNLRYADSYVQKSAFNGVITSLPTPGTTLGQGDHVYTVGGTNSYLLHGAVPAWRSFEEGMSDGQDVTQLETALSELGYFEATPNGHFDWNTIWAIKKWQKALSLPQDGTLPLGSVLFAPEDLRVGALKSRVGDTATTETELFTASSSRQIVSANLKLSDQALGVVGNSVTIRLPGSAKTTTGTISAVEPPTDKPGDASSSNKEASKERIVPVTITPDDPSALEGLQEASVSLGFTSESRSGVLSVPLGALVALSTDQFGVEVVDDAGNITRVPVTVGLFAGDRVEVSGDEIAEGQRVVVPNR
;
A
#
# COMPACT_ATOMS: atom_id res chain seq x y z
N MET A 1 -31.43 -77.81 42.55
CA MET A 1 -30.37 -76.85 42.81
C MET A 1 -30.41 -75.81 41.69
N SER A 2 -31.00 -74.69 42.02
CA SER A 2 -31.23 -73.63 41.09
C SER A 2 -30.32 -72.46 41.42
N ALA A 3 -29.42 -72.07 40.49
CA ALA A 3 -28.50 -70.96 40.71
C ALA A 3 -29.13 -69.73 39.99
N CYS A 4 -29.46 -68.71 40.75
CA CYS A 4 -29.82 -67.40 40.29
C CYS A 4 -28.56 -66.63 39.89
N GLN A 5 -28.46 -66.29 38.61
CA GLN A 5 -27.51 -65.30 38.14
C GLN A 5 -28.11 -63.90 38.29
N GLY A 6 -27.47 -63.09 39.15
CA GLY A 6 -27.78 -61.67 39.28
C GLY A 6 -27.23 -60.90 38.09
N SER A 7 -28.13 -60.23 37.39
CA SER A 7 -27.82 -59.28 36.32
C SER A 7 -27.33 -57.98 36.99
N SER A 8 -26.07 -57.66 36.86
CA SER A 8 -25.55 -56.33 37.21
C SER A 8 -26.02 -55.30 36.22
N ALA A 9 -26.93 -54.43 36.64
CA ALA A 9 -27.22 -53.22 35.91
C ALA A 9 -25.99 -52.31 35.94
N ALA A 10 -25.38 -52.11 34.80
CA ALA A 10 -24.38 -51.07 34.62
C ALA A 10 -25.04 -49.71 34.89
N SER A 11 -24.59 -49.03 35.91
CA SER A 11 -24.97 -47.65 36.17
C SER A 11 -24.33 -46.79 35.07
N ASP A 12 -25.15 -46.27 34.19
CA ASP A 12 -24.77 -45.26 33.22
C ASP A 12 -24.57 -43.94 34.00
N ALA A 13 -23.37 -43.75 34.54
CA ALA A 13 -22.99 -42.44 35.07
C ALA A 13 -22.87 -41.46 33.87
N PRO A 14 -23.43 -40.26 33.94
CA PRO A 14 -23.29 -39.29 32.89
C PRO A 14 -21.82 -39.01 32.64
N GLN A 15 -21.34 -39.34 31.45
CA GLN A 15 -19.97 -39.03 31.04
C GLN A 15 -19.86 -37.51 30.91
N SER A 16 -19.09 -36.88 31.80
CA SER A 16 -18.79 -35.46 31.69
C SER A 16 -17.98 -35.22 30.42
N PHE A 17 -18.35 -34.19 29.66
CA PHE A 17 -17.64 -33.81 28.43
C PHE A 17 -16.20 -33.38 28.77
N ASP A 18 -15.22 -34.04 28.15
CA ASP A 18 -13.77 -33.82 28.35
C ASP A 18 -13.10 -33.26 27.06
N GLY A 19 -13.88 -32.70 26.18
CA GLY A 19 -13.41 -32.09 24.92
C GLY A 19 -13.04 -30.62 25.05
N ALA A 20 -12.50 -30.05 23.96
CA ALA A 20 -12.17 -28.64 23.93
C ALA A 20 -13.45 -27.78 23.92
N THR A 21 -13.42 -26.69 24.66
CA THR A 21 -14.50 -25.72 24.74
C THR A 21 -13.97 -24.30 24.47
N ALA A 22 -14.82 -23.44 23.93
CA ALA A 22 -14.60 -21.99 23.82
C ALA A 22 -15.73 -21.24 24.50
N THR A 23 -15.47 -20.02 24.92
CA THR A 23 -16.47 -19.19 25.60
C THR A 23 -17.21 -18.32 24.57
N VAL A 24 -18.54 -18.21 24.72
CA VAL A 24 -19.36 -17.22 24.03
C VAL A 24 -18.98 -15.83 24.56
N THR A 25 -18.49 -14.97 23.72
CA THR A 25 -18.06 -13.62 24.10
C THR A 25 -18.97 -12.57 23.47
N ARG A 26 -19.20 -11.49 24.21
CA ARG A 26 -19.86 -10.30 23.68
C ARG A 26 -18.79 -9.27 23.30
N GLY A 27 -18.87 -8.74 22.10
CA GLY A 27 -17.90 -7.76 21.62
C GLY A 27 -18.24 -7.25 20.23
N ASP A 28 -17.36 -6.42 19.68
CA ASP A 28 -17.50 -5.94 18.32
C ASP A 28 -16.93 -6.98 17.34
N LEU A 29 -17.67 -7.21 16.27
CA LEU A 29 -17.29 -8.06 15.17
C LEU A 29 -17.12 -7.22 13.91
N VAL A 30 -15.95 -7.35 13.28
CA VAL A 30 -15.62 -6.61 12.06
C VAL A 30 -15.38 -7.61 10.94
N GLY A 31 -16.30 -7.62 9.99
CA GLY A 31 -16.15 -8.39 8.75
C GLY A 31 -15.09 -7.76 7.86
N GLU A 32 -14.32 -8.59 7.20
CA GLU A 32 -13.21 -8.15 6.38
C GLU A 32 -13.27 -8.79 5.00
N THR A 33 -13.20 -7.96 3.95
CA THR A 33 -13.02 -8.43 2.58
C THR A 33 -11.56 -8.36 2.22
N THR A 34 -10.98 -9.51 1.84
CA THR A 34 -9.58 -9.60 1.49
C THR A 34 -9.36 -9.34 -0.01
N VAL A 35 -8.46 -8.42 -0.31
CA VAL A 35 -8.06 -8.04 -1.69
C VAL A 35 -6.55 -8.08 -1.81
N GLN A 36 -6.04 -8.52 -2.98
CA GLN A 36 -4.61 -8.45 -3.25
C GLN A 36 -4.22 -7.03 -3.68
N GLY A 37 -3.14 -6.53 -3.10
CA GLY A 37 -2.53 -5.25 -3.42
C GLY A 37 -1.06 -5.39 -3.76
N ASN A 38 -0.50 -4.35 -4.37
CA ASN A 38 0.91 -4.26 -4.70
C ASN A 38 1.53 -3.07 -3.95
N LEU A 39 2.48 -3.37 -3.07
CA LEU A 39 3.36 -2.39 -2.47
C LEU A 39 4.32 -1.89 -3.55
N ARG A 40 4.43 -0.58 -3.70
CA ARG A 40 5.34 0.08 -4.65
C ARG A 40 5.68 1.48 -4.17
N TYR A 41 6.67 2.10 -4.80
CA TYR A 41 6.94 3.52 -4.59
C TYR A 41 5.94 4.38 -5.36
N ALA A 42 5.54 5.51 -4.76
CA ALA A 42 4.61 6.46 -5.38
C ALA A 42 5.27 7.22 -6.55
N ASP A 43 4.44 7.83 -7.38
CA ASP A 43 4.86 8.78 -8.43
C ASP A 43 5.94 8.22 -9.38
N SER A 44 5.86 6.92 -9.69
CA SER A 44 6.81 6.27 -10.59
C SER A 44 6.63 6.73 -12.04
N TYR A 45 7.73 7.17 -12.68
CA TYR A 45 7.78 7.57 -14.07
C TYR A 45 9.13 7.17 -14.70
N VAL A 46 9.22 7.31 -16.03
CA VAL A 46 10.47 7.06 -16.74
C VAL A 46 11.17 8.38 -17.02
N GLN A 47 12.38 8.52 -16.46
CA GLN A 47 13.23 9.68 -16.75
C GLN A 47 13.83 9.52 -18.13
N LYS A 48 13.54 10.49 -19.02
CA LYS A 48 14.14 10.60 -20.36
C LYS A 48 15.35 11.53 -20.33
N SER A 49 16.22 11.37 -21.33
CA SER A 49 17.33 12.30 -21.55
C SER A 49 16.80 13.66 -22.00
N ALA A 50 17.39 14.73 -21.49
CA ALA A 50 17.17 16.09 -22.00
C ALA A 50 18.20 16.48 -23.07
N PHE A 51 19.23 15.65 -23.29
CA PHE A 51 20.37 15.95 -24.16
C PHE A 51 20.57 14.87 -25.21
N ASN A 52 21.23 15.26 -26.33
CA ASN A 52 21.71 14.33 -27.34
C ASN A 52 23.19 14.04 -27.11
N GLY A 53 23.62 12.81 -27.33
CA GLY A 53 25.02 12.41 -27.23
C GLY A 53 25.22 11.07 -26.56
N VAL A 54 26.44 10.77 -26.17
CA VAL A 54 26.76 9.53 -25.45
C VAL A 54 26.48 9.69 -23.97
N ILE A 55 25.84 8.70 -23.38
CA ILE A 55 25.61 8.63 -21.93
C ILE A 55 26.95 8.34 -21.26
N THR A 56 27.43 9.23 -20.42
CA THR A 56 28.72 9.07 -19.70
C THR A 56 28.53 8.82 -18.22
N SER A 57 27.37 9.14 -17.65
CA SER A 57 27.03 8.83 -16.26
C SER A 57 25.55 8.58 -16.10
N LEU A 58 25.22 7.57 -15.29
CA LEU A 58 23.86 7.25 -14.82
C LEU A 58 23.89 7.00 -13.31
N PRO A 59 22.77 7.23 -12.60
CA PRO A 59 22.69 6.99 -11.17
C PRO A 59 22.63 5.47 -10.88
N THR A 60 23.00 5.10 -9.65
CA THR A 60 22.95 3.70 -9.22
C THR A 60 21.50 3.30 -8.87
N PRO A 61 20.97 2.18 -9.41
CA PRO A 61 19.66 1.68 -9.00
C PRO A 61 19.54 1.46 -7.50
N GLY A 62 18.41 1.85 -6.94
CA GLY A 62 18.13 1.74 -5.50
C GLY A 62 18.61 2.91 -4.66
N THR A 63 19.41 3.85 -5.21
CA THR A 63 19.81 5.06 -4.47
C THR A 63 18.71 6.11 -4.47
N THR A 64 18.75 6.99 -3.47
CA THR A 64 17.93 8.19 -3.40
C THR A 64 18.80 9.39 -3.76
N LEU A 65 18.31 10.23 -4.65
CA LEU A 65 18.94 11.49 -5.05
C LEU A 65 18.20 12.62 -4.33
N GLY A 66 18.95 13.45 -3.64
CA GLY A 66 18.42 14.63 -2.94
C GLY A 66 18.69 15.93 -3.68
N GLN A 67 18.32 17.02 -3.02
CA GLN A 67 18.52 18.39 -3.50
C GLN A 67 20.00 18.66 -3.86
N GLY A 68 20.27 19.06 -5.10
CA GLY A 68 21.59 19.37 -5.60
C GLY A 68 22.41 18.20 -6.12
N ASP A 69 21.89 16.95 -6.00
CA ASP A 69 22.59 15.76 -6.45
C ASP A 69 22.68 15.69 -7.98
N HIS A 70 23.79 15.11 -8.45
CA HIS A 70 23.98 14.80 -9.87
C HIS A 70 23.09 13.63 -10.28
N VAL A 71 22.31 13.80 -11.35
CA VAL A 71 21.36 12.80 -11.84
C VAL A 71 21.98 11.96 -12.97
N TYR A 72 22.40 12.57 -14.07
CA TYR A 72 23.03 11.88 -15.20
C TYR A 72 23.88 12.84 -16.03
N THR A 73 24.74 12.29 -16.92
CA THR A 73 25.51 13.05 -17.88
C THR A 73 25.34 12.47 -19.28
N VAL A 74 24.95 13.30 -20.25
CA VAL A 74 24.81 12.95 -21.66
C VAL A 74 25.47 14.02 -22.51
N GLY A 75 26.31 13.62 -23.49
CA GLY A 75 27.00 14.54 -24.37
C GLY A 75 27.93 15.52 -23.65
N GLY A 76 28.41 15.17 -22.45
CA GLY A 76 29.22 16.04 -21.61
C GLY A 76 28.44 17.06 -20.79
N THR A 77 27.12 17.09 -20.87
CA THR A 77 26.24 18.00 -20.11
C THR A 77 25.63 17.23 -18.92
N ASN A 78 25.72 17.82 -17.74
CA ASN A 78 25.18 17.25 -16.50
C ASN A 78 23.75 17.71 -16.25
N SER A 79 22.96 16.85 -15.63
CA SER A 79 21.66 17.17 -15.05
C SER A 79 21.72 17.02 -13.52
N TYR A 80 21.17 17.96 -12.78
CA TYR A 80 21.14 18.00 -11.32
C TYR A 80 19.71 18.07 -10.81
N LEU A 81 19.42 17.40 -9.69
CA LEU A 81 18.10 17.45 -9.05
C LEU A 81 17.99 18.73 -8.21
N LEU A 82 16.91 19.46 -8.42
CA LEU A 82 16.46 20.53 -7.52
C LEU A 82 15.02 20.29 -7.10
N HIS A 83 14.67 20.68 -5.87
CA HIS A 83 13.27 20.59 -5.43
C HIS A 83 12.42 21.66 -6.08
N GLY A 84 11.25 21.24 -6.57
CA GLY A 84 10.29 22.12 -7.19
C GLY A 84 9.12 21.36 -7.81
N ALA A 85 7.95 21.99 -7.81
CA ALA A 85 6.71 21.36 -8.29
C ALA A 85 6.54 21.47 -9.82
N VAL A 86 7.22 22.43 -10.47
CA VAL A 86 7.04 22.73 -11.89
C VAL A 86 8.29 22.31 -12.65
N PRO A 87 8.17 21.43 -13.68
CA PRO A 87 9.32 21.05 -14.49
C PRO A 87 9.95 22.26 -15.20
N ALA A 88 11.26 22.23 -15.39
CA ALA A 88 11.94 23.23 -16.21
C ALA A 88 11.52 23.05 -17.69
N TRP A 89 11.06 24.12 -18.33
CA TRP A 89 10.64 24.11 -19.75
C TRP A 89 11.45 25.06 -20.61
N ARG A 90 12.38 25.83 -20.04
CA ARG A 90 13.26 26.79 -20.70
C ARG A 90 14.62 26.84 -20.02
N SER A 91 15.62 27.38 -20.70
CA SER A 91 16.91 27.69 -20.10
C SER A 91 16.77 28.86 -19.13
N PHE A 92 17.63 28.88 -18.11
CA PHE A 92 17.76 29.98 -17.19
C PHE A 92 18.97 30.82 -17.60
N GLU A 93 18.73 32.01 -18.10
CA GLU A 93 19.75 32.90 -18.68
C GLU A 93 19.35 34.37 -18.55
N GLU A 94 20.31 35.27 -18.66
CA GLU A 94 20.10 36.71 -18.60
C GLU A 94 19.10 37.18 -19.68
N GLY A 95 18.17 38.05 -19.28
CA GLY A 95 17.14 38.58 -20.17
C GLY A 95 15.90 37.70 -20.32
N MET A 96 15.82 36.55 -19.65
CA MET A 96 14.60 35.77 -19.60
C MET A 96 13.48 36.51 -18.85
N SER A 97 12.23 36.21 -19.19
CA SER A 97 11.07 36.78 -18.47
C SER A 97 10.93 36.23 -17.07
N ASP A 98 10.36 37.01 -16.15
CA ASP A 98 9.98 36.59 -14.82
C ASP A 98 9.08 35.33 -14.86
N GLY A 99 9.13 34.54 -13.79
CA GLY A 99 8.30 33.36 -13.70
C GLY A 99 8.42 32.59 -12.40
N GLN A 100 7.45 31.70 -12.20
CA GLN A 100 7.44 30.81 -11.04
C GLN A 100 8.62 29.81 -11.07
N ASP A 101 9.10 29.46 -12.25
CA ASP A 101 10.28 28.61 -12.46
C ASP A 101 11.55 29.31 -11.92
N VAL A 102 11.68 30.62 -12.09
CA VAL A 102 12.76 31.42 -11.50
C VAL A 102 12.64 31.45 -9.99
N THR A 103 11.45 31.73 -9.44
CA THR A 103 11.24 31.68 -7.99
C THR A 103 11.60 30.34 -7.40
N GLN A 104 11.24 29.26 -8.08
CA GLN A 104 11.55 27.88 -7.68
C GLN A 104 13.08 27.62 -7.72
N LEU A 105 13.78 28.06 -8.75
CA LEU A 105 15.23 27.97 -8.85
C LEU A 105 15.91 28.74 -7.71
N GLU A 106 15.51 29.99 -7.46
CA GLU A 106 16.03 30.83 -6.40
C GLU A 106 15.80 30.22 -5.02
N THR A 107 14.62 29.65 -4.79
CA THR A 107 14.30 28.92 -3.55
C THR A 107 15.22 27.72 -3.37
N ALA A 108 15.38 26.89 -4.40
CA ALA A 108 16.28 25.74 -4.36
C ALA A 108 17.72 26.12 -4.14
N LEU A 109 18.21 27.19 -4.81
CA LEU A 109 19.55 27.71 -4.57
C LEU A 109 19.74 28.34 -3.19
N SER A 110 18.66 28.90 -2.60
CA SER A 110 18.68 29.42 -1.23
C SER A 110 18.79 28.29 -0.21
N GLU A 111 18.03 27.21 -0.39
CA GLU A 111 18.10 26.01 0.44
C GLU A 111 19.48 25.35 0.39
N LEU A 112 20.14 25.40 -0.77
CA LEU A 112 21.53 24.95 -0.94
C LEU A 112 22.57 25.95 -0.40
N GLY A 113 22.17 27.14 0.03
CA GLY A 113 23.05 28.17 0.60
C GLY A 113 23.77 29.04 -0.42
N TYR A 114 23.34 29.04 -1.70
CA TYR A 114 23.97 29.85 -2.75
C TYR A 114 23.24 31.16 -3.05
N PHE A 115 21.92 31.24 -2.81
CA PHE A 115 21.11 32.43 -3.00
C PHE A 115 20.79 33.10 -1.64
N GLU A 116 21.26 34.32 -1.44
CA GLU A 116 21.19 35.04 -0.15
C GLU A 116 20.02 36.05 -0.09
N ALA A 117 19.47 36.43 -1.26
CA ALA A 117 18.34 37.34 -1.35
C ALA A 117 17.00 36.62 -1.11
N THR A 118 15.90 37.35 -1.09
CA THR A 118 14.56 36.74 -1.06
C THR A 118 14.16 36.33 -2.48
N PRO A 119 13.75 35.06 -2.71
CA PRO A 119 13.24 34.62 -4.01
C PRO A 119 12.10 35.52 -4.48
N ASN A 120 12.21 36.03 -5.70
CA ASN A 120 11.24 37.01 -6.24
C ASN A 120 10.77 36.69 -7.65
N GLY A 121 11.34 35.67 -8.30
CA GLY A 121 10.98 35.20 -9.63
C GLY A 121 11.50 36.08 -10.77
N HIS A 122 12.38 37.02 -10.48
CA HIS A 122 13.04 37.87 -11.47
C HIS A 122 14.49 37.41 -11.64
N PHE A 123 14.85 36.99 -12.87
CA PHE A 123 16.19 36.52 -13.16
C PHE A 123 17.16 37.72 -13.27
N ASP A 124 17.73 38.10 -12.12
CA ASP A 124 18.60 39.23 -11.99
C ASP A 124 20.06 38.83 -11.68
N TRP A 125 20.88 39.82 -11.38
CA TRP A 125 22.29 39.58 -11.07
C TRP A 125 22.48 38.73 -9.80
N ASN A 126 21.53 38.74 -8.84
CA ASN A 126 21.60 37.89 -7.64
C ASN A 126 21.44 36.43 -8.03
N THR A 127 20.50 36.14 -8.92
CA THR A 127 20.27 34.79 -9.46
C THR A 127 21.47 34.32 -10.27
N ILE A 128 22.00 35.16 -11.17
CA ILE A 128 23.23 34.88 -11.92
C ILE A 128 24.41 34.57 -11.00
N TRP A 129 24.58 35.36 -9.94
CA TRP A 129 25.64 35.19 -8.98
C TRP A 129 25.50 33.90 -8.16
N ALA A 130 24.31 33.57 -7.75
CA ALA A 130 23.99 32.31 -7.06
C ALA A 130 24.31 31.10 -7.92
N ILE A 131 23.88 31.13 -9.21
CA ILE A 131 24.20 30.06 -10.17
C ILE A 131 25.72 29.92 -10.32
N LYS A 132 26.46 31.03 -10.47
CA LYS A 132 27.94 31.00 -10.58
C LYS A 132 28.61 30.40 -9.33
N LYS A 133 28.12 30.73 -8.12
CA LYS A 133 28.58 30.12 -6.88
C LYS A 133 28.34 28.60 -6.88
N TRP A 134 27.14 28.17 -7.29
CA TRP A 134 26.78 26.77 -7.38
C TRP A 134 27.60 26.03 -8.44
N GLN A 135 27.74 26.59 -9.65
CA GLN A 135 28.58 26.07 -10.71
C GLN A 135 30.05 25.90 -10.25
N LYS A 136 30.57 26.87 -9.49
CA LYS A 136 31.92 26.79 -8.89
C LYS A 136 32.04 25.62 -7.93
N ALA A 137 31.05 25.39 -7.06
CA ALA A 137 31.03 24.27 -6.13
C ALA A 137 31.00 22.91 -6.86
N LEU A 138 30.31 22.87 -8.00
CA LEU A 138 30.24 21.70 -8.88
C LEU A 138 31.46 21.55 -9.84
N SER A 139 32.43 22.45 -9.78
CA SER A 139 33.58 22.50 -10.69
C SER A 139 33.23 22.66 -12.16
N LEU A 140 32.10 23.36 -12.43
CA LEU A 140 31.62 23.69 -13.75
C LEU A 140 32.08 25.08 -14.20
N PRO A 141 32.01 25.42 -15.53
CA PRO A 141 32.16 26.78 -16.01
C PRO A 141 31.18 27.73 -15.32
N GLN A 142 31.66 28.86 -14.81
CA GLN A 142 30.88 29.84 -14.05
C GLN A 142 30.29 30.91 -14.99
N ASP A 143 29.45 30.48 -15.93
CA ASP A 143 28.79 31.37 -16.89
C ASP A 143 27.50 32.03 -16.34
N GLY A 144 26.92 31.45 -15.29
CA GLY A 144 25.70 31.95 -14.67
C GLY A 144 24.44 31.60 -15.45
N THR A 145 24.51 30.60 -16.34
CA THR A 145 23.40 30.09 -17.12
C THR A 145 23.14 28.61 -16.82
N LEU A 146 21.92 28.16 -16.98
CA LEU A 146 21.55 26.76 -16.86
C LEU A 146 20.78 26.36 -18.12
N PRO A 147 21.41 25.64 -19.06
CA PRO A 147 20.70 25.13 -20.24
C PRO A 147 19.50 24.25 -19.87
N LEU A 148 18.48 24.23 -20.72
CA LEU A 148 17.32 23.34 -20.53
C LEU A 148 17.80 21.90 -20.35
N GLY A 149 17.33 21.25 -19.28
CA GLY A 149 17.69 19.88 -18.90
C GLY A 149 18.89 19.78 -17.94
N SER A 150 19.66 20.84 -17.71
CA SER A 150 20.73 20.84 -16.71
C SER A 150 20.18 20.83 -15.28
N VAL A 151 18.92 21.18 -15.10
CA VAL A 151 18.16 21.05 -13.85
C VAL A 151 16.93 20.20 -14.09
N LEU A 152 16.77 19.20 -13.23
CA LEU A 152 15.56 18.37 -13.09
C LEU A 152 14.84 18.82 -11.84
N PHE A 153 13.64 19.38 -11.97
CA PHE A 153 12.81 19.68 -10.79
C PHE A 153 11.94 18.50 -10.43
N ALA A 154 11.93 18.16 -9.13
CA ALA A 154 11.02 17.21 -8.53
C ALA A 154 10.49 17.75 -7.19
N PRO A 155 9.25 17.40 -6.79
CA PRO A 155 8.68 17.90 -5.52
C PRO A 155 9.45 17.46 -4.27
N GLU A 156 10.16 16.36 -4.35
CA GLU A 156 10.90 15.71 -3.25
C GLU A 156 12.06 14.89 -3.81
N ASP A 157 12.83 14.26 -2.93
CA ASP A 157 13.92 13.37 -3.29
C ASP A 157 13.43 12.26 -4.23
N LEU A 158 14.27 11.90 -5.21
CA LEU A 158 13.97 10.87 -6.19
C LEU A 158 14.68 9.57 -5.86
N ARG A 159 13.92 8.49 -5.82
CA ARG A 159 14.46 7.15 -5.78
C ARG A 159 14.72 6.64 -7.20
N VAL A 160 15.92 6.15 -7.43
CA VAL A 160 16.34 5.58 -8.72
C VAL A 160 15.88 4.11 -8.78
N GLY A 161 15.09 3.79 -9.79
CA GLY A 161 14.64 2.43 -10.08
C GLY A 161 15.53 1.73 -11.12
N ALA A 162 14.91 0.94 -12.00
CA ALA A 162 15.62 0.18 -13.03
C ALA A 162 16.22 1.08 -14.12
N LEU A 163 17.47 0.82 -14.49
CA LEU A 163 18.07 1.45 -15.67
C LEU A 163 17.41 0.92 -16.94
N LYS A 164 17.16 1.83 -17.88
CA LYS A 164 16.64 1.56 -19.22
C LYS A 164 17.73 1.66 -20.29
N SER A 165 18.80 2.39 -20.00
CA SER A 165 19.97 2.59 -20.86
C SER A 165 21.26 2.30 -20.07
N ARG A 166 22.38 2.25 -20.77
CA ARG A 166 23.70 1.98 -20.20
C ARG A 166 24.67 3.11 -20.52
N VAL A 167 25.66 3.26 -19.66
CA VAL A 167 26.82 4.15 -19.95
C VAL A 167 27.49 3.64 -21.24
N GLY A 168 27.72 4.54 -22.17
CA GLY A 168 28.24 4.26 -23.52
C GLY A 168 27.17 4.22 -24.61
N ASP A 169 25.88 4.09 -24.27
CA ASP A 169 24.81 4.17 -25.25
C ASP A 169 24.67 5.60 -25.80
N THR A 170 24.18 5.72 -27.04
CA THR A 170 23.83 7.02 -27.64
C THR A 170 22.40 7.38 -27.23
N ALA A 171 22.21 8.58 -26.72
CA ALA A 171 20.91 9.11 -26.32
C ALA A 171 20.46 10.24 -27.22
N THR A 172 19.16 10.35 -27.35
CA THR A 172 18.42 11.52 -27.87
C THR A 172 17.46 11.99 -26.76
N THR A 173 16.77 13.12 -26.97
CA THR A 173 15.81 13.66 -26.00
C THR A 173 14.61 12.72 -25.71
N GLU A 174 14.40 11.69 -26.52
CA GLU A 174 13.36 10.67 -26.30
C GLU A 174 13.87 9.39 -25.62
N THR A 175 15.21 9.29 -25.43
CA THR A 175 15.82 8.07 -24.86
C THR A 175 15.49 7.94 -23.39
N GLU A 176 14.91 6.80 -23.01
CA GLU A 176 14.62 6.43 -21.64
C GLU A 176 15.92 6.06 -20.90
N LEU A 177 16.22 6.73 -19.79
CA LEU A 177 17.46 6.51 -19.02
C LEU A 177 17.23 5.52 -17.87
N PHE A 178 16.26 5.80 -17.03
CA PHE A 178 15.93 4.99 -15.86
C PHE A 178 14.50 5.28 -15.38
N THR A 179 13.96 4.42 -14.52
CA THR A 179 12.73 4.73 -13.79
C THR A 179 13.05 5.51 -12.53
N ALA A 180 12.29 6.55 -12.26
CA ALA A 180 12.35 7.33 -11.03
C ALA A 180 11.02 7.25 -10.29
N SER A 181 11.05 7.39 -8.99
CA SER A 181 9.86 7.44 -8.12
C SER A 181 10.12 8.35 -6.93
N SER A 182 9.08 8.70 -6.20
CA SER A 182 9.27 9.26 -4.87
C SER A 182 9.83 8.21 -3.91
N SER A 183 10.30 8.63 -2.74
CA SER A 183 10.74 7.72 -1.68
C SER A 183 9.56 7.17 -0.86
N ARG A 184 8.34 7.69 -1.06
CA ARG A 184 7.14 7.25 -0.36
C ARG A 184 6.62 5.92 -0.90
N GLN A 185 6.37 4.98 0.00
CA GLN A 185 5.72 3.72 -0.35
C GLN A 185 4.20 3.84 -0.27
N ILE A 186 3.52 3.26 -1.24
CA ILE A 186 2.08 3.14 -1.30
C ILE A 186 1.69 1.71 -1.64
N VAL A 187 0.46 1.33 -1.29
CA VAL A 187 -0.13 0.08 -1.76
C VAL A 187 -1.24 0.41 -2.75
N SER A 188 -1.13 -0.11 -3.96
CA SER A 188 -2.18 -0.03 -4.97
C SER A 188 -2.97 -1.33 -5.00
N ALA A 189 -4.29 -1.24 -5.08
CA ALA A 189 -5.17 -2.39 -5.22
C ALA A 189 -6.33 -2.08 -6.16
N ASN A 190 -6.96 -3.15 -6.67
CA ASN A 190 -8.11 -3.06 -7.54
C ASN A 190 -9.30 -3.73 -6.86
N LEU A 191 -10.26 -2.96 -6.42
CA LEU A 191 -11.53 -3.48 -5.91
C LEU A 191 -12.40 -3.93 -7.08
N LYS A 192 -13.20 -4.97 -6.89
CA LYS A 192 -14.29 -5.28 -7.81
C LYS A 192 -15.33 -4.18 -7.75
N LEU A 193 -16.07 -3.98 -8.83
CA LEU A 193 -17.14 -2.98 -8.85
C LEU A 193 -18.24 -3.28 -7.80
N SER A 194 -18.49 -4.55 -7.47
CA SER A 194 -19.39 -4.95 -6.36
C SER A 194 -18.95 -4.44 -5.00
N ASP A 195 -17.63 -4.29 -4.81
CA ASP A 195 -16.98 -3.96 -3.55
C ASP A 195 -16.60 -2.47 -3.48
N GLN A 196 -17.06 -1.66 -4.44
CA GLN A 196 -16.72 -0.23 -4.53
C GLN A 196 -17.07 0.56 -3.26
N ALA A 197 -18.11 0.12 -2.52
CA ALA A 197 -18.51 0.75 -1.25
C ALA A 197 -17.42 0.67 -0.15
N LEU A 198 -16.46 -0.26 -0.27
CA LEU A 198 -15.32 -0.39 0.64
C LEU A 198 -14.23 0.66 0.36
N GLY A 199 -14.19 1.19 -0.87
CA GLY A 199 -13.23 2.19 -1.32
C GLY A 199 -13.66 3.60 -0.93
N VAL A 200 -13.58 3.93 0.34
CA VAL A 200 -13.87 5.29 0.83
C VAL A 200 -12.58 5.93 1.32
N VAL A 201 -12.24 7.10 0.77
CA VAL A 201 -11.06 7.86 1.20
C VAL A 201 -11.13 8.16 2.69
N GLY A 202 -10.04 7.92 3.40
CA GLY A 202 -9.95 8.06 4.86
C GLY A 202 -10.23 6.78 5.65
N ASN A 203 -10.78 5.74 5.03
CA ASN A 203 -10.96 4.47 5.73
C ASN A 203 -9.63 3.73 5.95
N SER A 204 -9.54 3.07 7.10
CA SER A 204 -8.39 2.23 7.45
C SER A 204 -8.49 0.86 6.79
N VAL A 205 -7.34 0.34 6.36
CA VAL A 205 -7.17 -0.97 5.73
C VAL A 205 -6.04 -1.71 6.43
N THR A 206 -6.25 -2.98 6.74
CA THR A 206 -5.20 -3.85 7.28
C THR A 206 -4.29 -4.33 6.15
N ILE A 207 -2.98 -4.15 6.29
CA ILE A 207 -1.97 -4.60 5.33
C ILE A 207 -1.23 -5.79 5.93
N ARG A 208 -1.32 -6.95 5.27
CA ARG A 208 -0.63 -8.20 5.67
C ARG A 208 0.53 -8.44 4.71
N LEU A 209 1.73 -8.52 5.28
CA LEU A 209 2.96 -8.69 4.53
C LEU A 209 3.21 -10.16 4.14
N PRO A 210 3.76 -10.44 2.95
CA PRO A 210 4.03 -11.80 2.52
C PRO A 210 5.12 -12.45 3.39
N GLY A 211 4.91 -13.72 3.73
CA GLY A 211 5.88 -14.50 4.50
C GLY A 211 6.08 -14.08 5.96
N SER A 212 5.23 -13.21 6.49
CA SER A 212 5.29 -12.72 7.86
C SER A 212 3.90 -12.73 8.51
N ALA A 213 3.85 -12.97 9.81
CA ALA A 213 2.65 -12.75 10.62
C ALA A 213 2.45 -11.26 10.97
N LYS A 214 3.38 -10.38 10.54
CA LYS A 214 3.27 -8.94 10.81
C LYS A 214 2.18 -8.33 9.97
N THR A 215 1.38 -7.51 10.61
CA THR A 215 0.36 -6.67 9.99
C THR A 215 0.66 -5.21 10.31
N THR A 216 0.37 -4.34 9.38
CA THR A 216 0.33 -2.89 9.60
C THR A 216 -0.99 -2.36 9.08
N THR A 217 -1.31 -1.12 9.42
CA THR A 217 -2.49 -0.43 8.88
C THR A 217 -2.08 0.58 7.83
N GLY A 218 -3.03 0.97 7.03
CA GLY A 218 -2.89 2.07 6.09
C GLY A 218 -4.24 2.73 5.85
N THR A 219 -4.20 3.93 5.37
CA THR A 219 -5.37 4.74 5.09
C THR A 219 -5.57 4.85 3.58
N ILE A 220 -6.82 4.70 3.10
CA ILE A 220 -7.16 4.92 1.68
C ILE A 220 -6.96 6.40 1.39
N SER A 221 -5.95 6.72 0.57
CA SER A 221 -5.59 8.09 0.20
C SER A 221 -6.23 8.56 -1.10
N ALA A 222 -6.53 7.63 -2.03
CA ALA A 222 -7.20 7.95 -3.27
C ALA A 222 -8.04 6.77 -3.77
N VAL A 223 -9.14 7.11 -4.46
CA VAL A 223 -10.01 6.18 -5.16
C VAL A 223 -10.24 6.73 -6.56
N GLU A 224 -9.88 5.96 -7.57
CA GLU A 224 -10.04 6.37 -8.96
C GLU A 224 -11.40 5.94 -9.51
N PRO A 225 -11.90 6.60 -10.56
CA PRO A 225 -13.11 6.17 -11.25
C PRO A 225 -12.98 4.73 -11.77
N PRO A 226 -14.09 3.96 -11.80
CA PRO A 226 -14.08 2.60 -12.31
C PRO A 226 -13.54 2.51 -13.73
N THR A 227 -12.54 1.65 -13.94
CA THR A 227 -11.89 1.40 -15.24
C THR A 227 -12.05 -0.06 -15.66
N ASP A 228 -11.89 -0.35 -16.94
CA ASP A 228 -11.77 -1.72 -17.42
C ASP A 228 -10.44 -2.31 -16.91
N LYS A 229 -10.47 -3.51 -16.34
CA LYS A 229 -9.25 -4.22 -15.95
C LYS A 229 -8.35 -4.33 -17.17
N PRO A 230 -7.06 -3.97 -17.07
CA PRO A 230 -6.12 -4.18 -18.17
C PRO A 230 -6.14 -5.65 -18.55
N GLY A 231 -6.73 -5.98 -19.69
CA GLY A 231 -6.78 -7.35 -20.19
C GLY A 231 -5.43 -7.74 -20.73
N ASP A 232 -5.05 -9.00 -20.54
CA ASP A 232 -3.96 -9.59 -21.32
C ASP A 232 -4.23 -9.38 -22.80
N ALA A 233 -3.40 -8.60 -23.47
CA ALA A 233 -3.52 -8.27 -24.89
C ALA A 233 -3.37 -9.49 -25.82
N SER A 234 -3.33 -10.70 -25.27
CA SER A 234 -3.08 -11.97 -25.98
C SER A 234 -4.33 -12.78 -26.30
N SER A 235 -5.51 -12.45 -25.79
CA SER A 235 -6.71 -13.24 -26.09
C SER A 235 -7.58 -12.56 -27.17
N SER A 236 -7.54 -13.14 -28.37
CA SER A 236 -8.36 -12.77 -29.51
C SER A 236 -9.87 -13.13 -29.40
N ASN A 237 -10.38 -13.35 -28.18
CA ASN A 237 -11.76 -13.71 -27.94
C ASN A 237 -12.55 -12.48 -27.49
N LYS A 238 -13.34 -11.93 -28.39
CA LYS A 238 -14.07 -10.65 -28.31
C LYS A 238 -15.28 -10.61 -27.38
N GLU A 239 -15.53 -11.60 -26.52
CA GLU A 239 -16.73 -11.66 -25.66
C GLU A 239 -16.46 -11.97 -24.17
N ALA A 240 -15.24 -11.84 -23.69
CA ALA A 240 -15.03 -11.83 -22.24
C ALA A 240 -15.62 -10.53 -21.69
N SER A 241 -16.63 -10.61 -20.83
CA SER A 241 -17.18 -9.49 -20.09
C SER A 241 -16.02 -8.76 -19.39
N LYS A 242 -15.73 -7.54 -19.84
CA LYS A 242 -14.65 -6.73 -19.26
C LYS A 242 -14.97 -6.52 -17.78
N GLU A 243 -14.18 -7.16 -16.92
CA GLU A 243 -14.31 -6.97 -15.47
C GLU A 243 -13.92 -5.52 -15.15
N ARG A 244 -14.87 -4.76 -14.63
CA ARG A 244 -14.61 -3.38 -14.18
C ARG A 244 -14.06 -3.41 -12.78
N ILE A 245 -13.02 -2.62 -12.58
CA ILE A 245 -12.31 -2.47 -11.31
C ILE A 245 -12.33 -1.02 -10.85
N VAL A 246 -12.21 -0.82 -9.56
CA VAL A 246 -12.04 0.48 -8.91
C VAL A 246 -10.63 0.51 -8.34
N PRO A 247 -9.68 1.23 -8.97
CA PRO A 247 -8.34 1.38 -8.42
C PRO A 247 -8.36 2.19 -7.13
N VAL A 248 -7.67 1.70 -6.11
CA VAL A 248 -7.51 2.37 -4.83
C VAL A 248 -6.04 2.47 -4.46
N THR A 249 -5.67 3.60 -3.87
CA THR A 249 -4.32 3.83 -3.32
C THR A 249 -4.41 3.93 -1.82
N ILE A 250 -3.59 3.16 -1.12
CA ILE A 250 -3.50 3.13 0.33
C ILE A 250 -2.11 3.64 0.73
N THR A 251 -2.08 4.61 1.64
CA THR A 251 -0.85 5.09 2.26
C THR A 251 -0.66 4.34 3.57
N PRO A 252 0.44 3.60 3.76
CA PRO A 252 0.76 2.95 5.02
C PRO A 252 0.90 3.97 6.15
N ASP A 253 0.33 3.67 7.32
CA ASP A 253 0.40 4.55 8.48
C ASP A 253 1.78 4.49 9.16
N ASP A 254 2.44 3.33 9.08
CA ASP A 254 3.80 3.13 9.56
C ASP A 254 4.71 2.65 8.40
N PRO A 255 5.44 3.57 7.75
CA PRO A 255 6.40 3.20 6.70
C PRO A 255 7.54 2.30 7.18
N SER A 256 7.92 2.36 8.47
CA SER A 256 9.02 1.55 9.00
C SER A 256 8.69 0.06 9.02
N ALA A 257 7.41 -0.29 9.09
CA ALA A 257 6.95 -1.68 8.99
C ALA A 257 7.24 -2.32 7.62
N LEU A 258 7.49 -1.48 6.61
CA LEU A 258 7.72 -1.89 5.21
C LEU A 258 9.20 -1.80 4.80
N GLU A 259 10.08 -1.41 5.73
CA GLU A 259 11.51 -1.30 5.45
C GLU A 259 12.09 -2.62 4.91
N GLY A 260 12.93 -2.51 3.90
CA GLY A 260 13.53 -3.66 3.20
C GLY A 260 12.68 -4.25 2.08
N LEU A 261 11.40 -3.88 1.96
CA LEU A 261 10.55 -4.26 0.85
C LEU A 261 10.55 -3.13 -0.18
N GLN A 262 10.93 -3.44 -1.42
CA GLN A 262 10.89 -2.47 -2.51
C GLN A 262 9.58 -2.54 -3.29
N GLU A 263 9.22 -3.77 -3.69
CA GLU A 263 7.96 -4.12 -4.31
C GLU A 263 7.53 -5.48 -3.76
N ALA A 264 6.26 -5.62 -3.39
CA ALA A 264 5.72 -6.86 -2.86
C ALA A 264 4.22 -6.95 -3.10
N SER A 265 3.75 -8.18 -3.37
CA SER A 265 2.32 -8.45 -3.29
C SER A 265 1.92 -8.58 -1.82
N VAL A 266 0.93 -7.81 -1.41
CA VAL A 266 0.41 -7.78 -0.05
C VAL A 266 -1.07 -8.15 -0.03
N SER A 267 -1.56 -8.64 1.10
CA SER A 267 -2.96 -8.93 1.30
C SER A 267 -3.60 -7.81 2.11
N LEU A 268 -4.66 -7.22 1.57
CA LEU A 268 -5.37 -6.08 2.14
C LEU A 268 -6.70 -6.53 2.72
N GLY A 269 -6.97 -6.14 3.97
CA GLY A 269 -8.25 -6.38 4.63
C GLY A 269 -9.06 -5.09 4.70
N PHE A 270 -10.12 -5.02 3.91
CA PHE A 270 -11.08 -3.91 3.95
C PHE A 270 -12.22 -4.25 4.90
N THR A 271 -12.53 -3.34 5.83
CA THR A 271 -13.71 -3.49 6.69
C THR A 271 -14.98 -3.46 5.85
N SER A 272 -15.70 -4.59 5.79
CA SER A 272 -16.92 -4.73 4.99
C SER A 272 -18.17 -4.41 5.79
N GLU A 273 -18.24 -4.87 7.02
CA GLU A 273 -19.35 -4.67 7.94
C GLU A 273 -18.84 -4.66 9.37
N SER A 274 -19.46 -3.89 10.24
CA SER A 274 -19.17 -3.89 11.68
C SER A 274 -20.44 -4.07 12.48
N ARG A 275 -20.42 -4.94 13.47
CA ARG A 275 -21.49 -5.18 14.43
C ARG A 275 -20.94 -4.98 15.84
N SER A 276 -21.53 -4.07 16.58
CA SER A 276 -21.08 -3.77 17.95
C SER A 276 -21.92 -4.49 18.99
N GLY A 277 -21.23 -5.00 20.04
CA GLY A 277 -21.85 -5.60 21.20
C GLY A 277 -22.62 -6.90 20.94
N VAL A 278 -22.25 -7.64 19.87
CA VAL A 278 -22.90 -8.92 19.50
C VAL A 278 -22.26 -10.10 20.19
N LEU A 279 -23.06 -11.18 20.37
CA LEU A 279 -22.52 -12.46 20.84
C LEU A 279 -21.81 -13.16 19.70
N SER A 280 -20.64 -13.73 19.98
CA SER A 280 -19.89 -14.46 18.97
C SER A 280 -19.25 -15.73 19.52
N VAL A 281 -19.11 -16.71 18.63
CA VAL A 281 -18.47 -18.00 18.91
C VAL A 281 -17.41 -18.27 17.84
N PRO A 282 -16.39 -19.11 18.12
CA PRO A 282 -15.50 -19.59 17.06
C PRO A 282 -16.28 -20.32 15.99
N LEU A 283 -15.88 -20.15 14.71
CA LEU A 283 -16.55 -20.77 13.58
C LEU A 283 -16.69 -22.30 13.72
N GLY A 284 -15.67 -22.95 14.33
CA GLY A 284 -15.69 -24.40 14.60
C GLY A 284 -16.71 -24.85 15.64
N ALA A 285 -17.36 -23.94 16.38
CA ALA A 285 -18.42 -24.29 17.34
C ALA A 285 -19.79 -24.44 16.70
N LEU A 286 -19.96 -23.99 15.43
CA LEU A 286 -21.21 -24.13 14.72
C LEU A 286 -21.46 -25.57 14.29
N VAL A 287 -22.66 -26.08 14.56
CA VAL A 287 -23.15 -27.38 14.12
C VAL A 287 -24.41 -27.19 13.29
N ALA A 288 -24.58 -27.96 12.24
CA ALA A 288 -25.84 -27.99 11.47
C ALA A 288 -26.85 -28.86 12.23
N LEU A 289 -28.00 -28.29 12.61
CA LEU A 289 -29.08 -29.01 13.24
C LEU A 289 -30.05 -29.57 12.18
N SER A 290 -30.23 -28.84 11.08
CA SER A 290 -30.98 -29.26 9.89
C SER A 290 -30.39 -28.59 8.64
N THR A 291 -31.05 -28.76 7.49
CA THR A 291 -30.64 -28.16 6.21
C THR A 291 -30.54 -26.62 6.29
N ASP A 292 -31.39 -25.98 7.09
CA ASP A 292 -31.53 -24.53 7.15
C ASP A 292 -31.36 -23.97 8.58
N GLN A 293 -30.91 -24.80 9.54
CA GLN A 293 -30.78 -24.38 10.92
C GLN A 293 -29.40 -24.73 11.48
N PHE A 294 -28.75 -23.72 12.03
CA PHE A 294 -27.49 -23.86 12.77
C PHE A 294 -27.74 -23.86 14.27
N GLY A 295 -26.83 -24.42 15.01
CA GLY A 295 -26.83 -24.41 16.46
C GLY A 295 -25.40 -24.47 17.01
N VAL A 296 -25.31 -24.40 18.32
CA VAL A 296 -24.07 -24.62 19.08
C VAL A 296 -24.32 -25.68 20.14
N GLU A 297 -23.30 -26.43 20.50
CA GLU A 297 -23.34 -27.39 21.61
C GLU A 297 -22.83 -26.68 22.87
N VAL A 298 -23.74 -26.34 23.79
CA VAL A 298 -23.41 -25.68 25.06
C VAL A 298 -23.13 -26.73 26.10
N VAL A 299 -22.04 -26.54 26.87
CA VAL A 299 -21.62 -27.41 27.95
C VAL A 299 -21.93 -26.73 29.28
N ASP A 300 -22.73 -27.39 30.15
CA ASP A 300 -23.04 -26.90 31.50
C ASP A 300 -21.91 -27.20 32.49
N ASP A 301 -22.04 -26.74 33.74
CA ASP A 301 -21.04 -26.96 34.76
C ASP A 301 -20.93 -28.42 35.22
N ALA A 302 -21.94 -29.25 34.94
CA ALA A 302 -21.95 -30.69 35.19
C ALA A 302 -21.33 -31.49 34.02
N GLY A 303 -20.98 -30.84 32.93
CA GLY A 303 -20.42 -31.44 31.71
C GLY A 303 -21.46 -32.00 30.74
N ASN A 304 -22.75 -31.68 30.93
CA ASN A 304 -23.76 -32.10 29.96
C ASN A 304 -23.76 -31.19 28.73
N ILE A 305 -23.99 -31.80 27.55
CA ILE A 305 -24.06 -31.07 26.28
C ILE A 305 -25.52 -30.86 25.91
N THR A 306 -25.89 -29.63 25.63
CA THR A 306 -27.19 -29.26 25.10
C THR A 306 -27.03 -28.56 23.75
N ARG A 307 -27.79 -28.99 22.73
CA ARG A 307 -27.82 -28.34 21.43
C ARG A 307 -28.79 -27.16 21.46
N VAL A 308 -28.24 -25.97 21.30
CA VAL A 308 -28.97 -24.71 21.30
C VAL A 308 -29.05 -24.19 19.87
N PRO A 309 -30.28 -24.02 19.31
CA PRO A 309 -30.42 -23.40 18.00
C PRO A 309 -30.04 -21.94 18.05
N VAL A 310 -29.32 -21.48 17.02
CA VAL A 310 -28.89 -20.09 16.89
C VAL A 310 -29.13 -19.56 15.48
N THR A 311 -29.41 -18.26 15.40
CA THR A 311 -29.37 -17.51 14.14
C THR A 311 -27.97 -17.00 13.94
N VAL A 312 -27.40 -17.25 12.77
CA VAL A 312 -26.05 -16.85 12.41
C VAL A 312 -26.09 -15.50 11.70
N GLY A 313 -25.26 -14.57 12.15
CA GLY A 313 -25.11 -13.23 11.56
C GLY A 313 -23.77 -13.09 10.83
N LEU A 314 -23.02 -12.03 11.17
CA LEU A 314 -21.74 -11.68 10.53
C LEU A 314 -20.65 -12.71 10.80
N PHE A 315 -19.97 -13.13 9.72
CA PHE A 315 -18.73 -13.90 9.79
C PHE A 315 -17.52 -12.95 9.78
N ALA A 316 -16.63 -13.07 10.77
CA ALA A 316 -15.48 -12.21 10.95
C ALA A 316 -14.27 -13.01 11.38
N GLY A 317 -13.37 -13.27 10.45
CA GLY A 317 -12.16 -14.07 10.70
C GLY A 317 -12.50 -15.51 11.12
N ASP A 318 -12.10 -15.88 12.34
CA ASP A 318 -12.35 -17.18 12.96
C ASP A 318 -13.62 -17.23 13.82
N ARG A 319 -14.38 -16.14 13.88
CA ARG A 319 -15.59 -16.01 14.71
C ARG A 319 -16.83 -15.73 13.85
N VAL A 320 -17.96 -16.03 14.43
CA VAL A 320 -19.27 -15.79 13.82
C VAL A 320 -20.23 -15.22 14.86
N GLU A 321 -21.00 -14.23 14.45
CA GLU A 321 -22.09 -13.68 15.23
C GLU A 321 -23.18 -14.73 15.40
N VAL A 322 -23.66 -14.89 16.63
CA VAL A 322 -24.79 -15.77 16.96
C VAL A 322 -25.81 -15.02 17.80
N SER A 323 -27.09 -15.33 17.57
CA SER A 323 -28.19 -14.83 18.38
C SER A 323 -29.23 -15.93 18.59
N GLY A 324 -29.91 -15.89 19.73
CA GLY A 324 -30.95 -16.86 20.12
C GLY A 324 -31.33 -16.64 21.59
N ASP A 325 -32.50 -17.16 21.96
CA ASP A 325 -33.06 -16.94 23.30
C ASP A 325 -32.32 -17.73 24.40
N GLU A 326 -31.62 -18.81 24.04
CA GLU A 326 -30.94 -19.71 24.96
C GLU A 326 -29.40 -19.55 24.92
N ILE A 327 -28.88 -18.60 24.13
CA ILE A 327 -27.44 -18.31 24.05
C ILE A 327 -27.09 -17.03 24.81
N ALA A 328 -26.11 -17.10 25.70
CA ALA A 328 -25.70 -15.99 26.54
C ALA A 328 -24.16 -15.90 26.63
N GLU A 329 -23.68 -14.69 26.92
CA GLU A 329 -22.27 -14.43 27.20
C GLU A 329 -21.77 -15.28 28.37
N GLY A 330 -20.57 -15.82 28.27
CA GLY A 330 -19.91 -16.64 29.30
C GLY A 330 -20.21 -18.13 29.16
N GLN A 331 -21.21 -18.57 28.39
CA GLN A 331 -21.45 -20.00 28.17
C GLN A 331 -20.29 -20.66 27.43
N ARG A 332 -20.04 -21.92 27.75
CA ARG A 332 -19.02 -22.74 27.11
C ARG A 332 -19.64 -23.51 25.94
N VAL A 333 -19.02 -23.41 24.76
CA VAL A 333 -19.44 -24.16 23.58
C VAL A 333 -18.38 -25.14 23.13
N VAL A 334 -18.77 -26.28 22.63
CA VAL A 334 -17.87 -27.33 22.14
C VAL A 334 -17.15 -26.80 20.86
N VAL A 335 -15.84 -27.05 20.80
CA VAL A 335 -15.03 -26.79 19.59
C VAL A 335 -14.22 -28.04 19.25
N PRO A 336 -13.87 -28.24 17.96
CA PRO A 336 -12.98 -29.34 17.57
C PRO A 336 -11.63 -29.26 18.28
N ASN A 337 -11.11 -30.40 18.74
CA ASN A 337 -9.73 -30.49 19.19
C ASN A 337 -8.80 -30.23 18.02
N ARG A 338 -7.88 -29.24 18.15
CA ARG A 338 -6.84 -28.94 17.18
C ARG A 338 -5.65 -29.86 17.33
#